data_b983bac130c8c08eaad7c346844cf01e
#
_entry.id   b983bac130c8c08eaad7c346844cf01e
#
_cell.length_a   1.000
_cell.length_b   1.000
_cell.length_c   1.000
_cell.angle_alpha   90.00
_cell.angle_beta   90.00
_cell.angle_gamma   90.00
#
_symmetry.space_group_name_H-M   'P 1'
#
loop_
_entity.id
_entity.type
_entity.pdbx_description
1 polymer ?
#
loop_
_entity_poly.entity_id
_entity_poly.type
_entity_poly.pdbx_seq_one_letter_code
_entity_poly.pdbx_strand_id
1 'polypeptide(L)'
;SDEYKNNIKKSKLISVPGCYATGSNLIIFPLTKMGLISNSHQFIIQAVSGFSGGGKNLIEYQNNNNSPFFYYGLNLNHKHLPEIKFHCGLENNPIFLPSVANFYQGMIVNLFLTIKDFEKETSFFEIESFFSDYYQNQQFIKVKSNDDIQLPDGFYKPNLIVNSNDVEINIFKNTNSGQLIISANFDNLGKGASAAAIQCMNLRFGFDEILGL
;
A
#
# COMPACT_ATOMS: atom_id res chain seq x y z
N SER A 1 4.35 12.18 -5.54
CA SER A 1 4.17 13.44 -6.31
C SER A 1 5.52 14.13 -6.51
N ASP A 2 5.62 15.03 -7.47
CA ASP A 2 6.85 15.76 -7.78
C ASP A 2 7.32 16.65 -6.61
N GLU A 3 6.40 17.13 -5.80
CA GLU A 3 6.71 17.88 -4.57
C GLU A 3 7.56 17.03 -3.61
N TYR A 4 7.17 15.79 -3.35
CA TYR A 4 7.94 14.90 -2.47
C TYR A 4 9.29 14.53 -3.08
N LYS A 5 9.36 14.27 -4.39
CA LYS A 5 10.63 14.03 -5.09
C LYS A 5 11.58 15.23 -4.94
N ASN A 6 11.07 16.45 -5.11
CA ASN A 6 11.86 17.67 -4.94
C ASN A 6 12.33 17.89 -3.50
N ASN A 7 11.52 17.52 -2.50
CA ASN A 7 11.91 17.58 -1.09
C ASN A 7 13.01 16.55 -0.79
N ILE A 8 12.91 15.31 -1.31
CA ILE A 8 13.93 14.27 -1.17
C ILE A 8 15.27 14.75 -1.75
N LYS A 9 15.28 15.35 -2.96
CA LYS A 9 16.48 15.87 -3.62
C LYS A 9 17.25 16.88 -2.76
N LYS A 10 16.58 17.64 -1.92
CA LYS A 10 17.17 18.70 -1.09
C LYS A 10 17.45 18.27 0.36
N SER A 11 16.89 17.15 0.80
CA SER A 11 16.94 16.73 2.21
C SER A 11 18.29 16.14 2.58
N LYS A 12 18.75 16.44 3.80
CA LYS A 12 19.93 15.81 4.41
C LYS A 12 19.59 14.50 5.14
N LEU A 13 18.37 14.40 5.62
CA LEU A 13 17.82 13.23 6.31
C LEU A 13 16.56 12.80 5.59
N ILE A 14 16.45 11.51 5.28
CA ILE A 14 15.31 10.93 4.60
C ILE A 14 14.84 9.74 5.42
N SER A 15 13.59 9.77 5.84
CA SER A 15 12.92 8.64 6.48
C SER A 15 12.19 7.83 5.43
N VAL A 16 12.35 6.51 5.48
CA VAL A 16 11.64 5.57 4.61
C VAL A 16 10.40 5.08 5.35
N PRO A 17 9.22 5.07 4.71
CA PRO A 17 8.00 4.64 5.35
C PRO A 17 8.03 3.15 5.74
N GLY A 18 7.25 2.77 6.76
CA GLY A 18 7.03 1.37 7.08
C GLY A 18 6.21 0.68 5.97
N CYS A 19 6.37 -0.65 5.83
CA CYS A 19 5.77 -1.38 4.71
C CYS A 19 4.23 -1.24 4.64
N TYR A 20 3.51 -1.44 5.75
CA TYR A 20 2.05 -1.24 5.74
C TYR A 20 1.66 0.21 5.50
N ALA A 21 2.43 1.18 6.01
CA ALA A 21 2.19 2.59 5.75
C ALA A 21 2.40 2.93 4.28
N THR A 22 3.40 2.33 3.62
CA THR A 22 3.62 2.47 2.17
C THR A 22 2.37 2.11 1.39
N GLY A 23 1.84 0.89 1.57
CA GLY A 23 0.63 0.45 0.87
C GLY A 23 -0.59 1.30 1.21
N SER A 24 -0.81 1.60 2.50
CA SER A 24 -1.94 2.41 2.95
C SER A 24 -1.91 3.82 2.37
N ASN A 25 -0.74 4.47 2.39
CA ASN A 25 -0.59 5.82 1.84
C ASN A 25 -0.82 5.84 0.33
N LEU A 26 -0.38 4.82 -0.41
CA LEU A 26 -0.60 4.76 -1.85
C LEU A 26 -2.08 4.66 -2.24
N ILE A 27 -2.92 4.07 -1.41
CA ILE A 27 -4.35 3.90 -1.73
C ILE A 27 -5.26 4.93 -1.04
N ILE A 28 -4.85 5.55 0.08
CA ILE A 28 -5.67 6.52 0.81
C ILE A 28 -5.29 7.97 0.44
N PHE A 29 -4.00 8.29 0.40
CA PHE A 29 -3.53 9.66 0.17
C PHE A 29 -4.11 10.32 -1.10
N PRO A 30 -4.20 9.64 -2.27
CA PRO A 30 -4.82 10.25 -3.43
C PRO A 30 -6.29 10.63 -3.20
N LEU A 31 -7.04 9.79 -2.52
CA LEU A 31 -8.47 9.99 -2.25
C LEU A 31 -8.71 11.21 -1.35
N THR A 32 -7.94 11.34 -0.28
CA THR A 32 -8.08 12.47 0.66
C THR A 32 -7.47 13.76 0.12
N LYS A 33 -6.29 13.69 -0.50
CA LYS A 33 -5.60 14.85 -1.07
C LYS A 33 -6.41 15.55 -2.16
N MET A 34 -7.15 14.78 -2.95
CA MET A 34 -7.99 15.31 -4.03
C MET A 34 -9.42 15.58 -3.59
N GLY A 35 -9.74 15.37 -2.32
CA GLY A 35 -11.07 15.62 -1.76
C GLY A 35 -12.16 14.69 -2.29
N LEU A 36 -11.79 13.48 -2.73
CA LEU A 36 -12.75 12.48 -3.19
C LEU A 36 -13.45 11.80 -2.01
N ILE A 37 -12.72 11.62 -0.90
CA ILE A 37 -13.25 11.11 0.37
C ILE A 37 -12.80 12.06 1.48
N SER A 38 -13.68 12.34 2.43
CA SER A 38 -13.42 13.23 3.57
C SER A 38 -12.26 12.72 4.44
N ASN A 39 -11.45 13.64 4.95
CA ASN A 39 -10.40 13.33 5.93
C ASN A 39 -10.97 12.83 7.27
N SER A 40 -12.27 13.08 7.54
CA SER A 40 -13.00 12.59 8.71
C SER A 40 -13.55 11.16 8.52
N HIS A 41 -13.53 10.62 7.28
CA HIS A 41 -14.01 9.27 6.99
C HIS A 41 -13.24 8.23 7.82
N GLN A 42 -13.97 7.25 8.35
CA GLN A 42 -13.37 6.15 9.12
C GLN A 42 -12.87 5.06 8.18
N PHE A 43 -11.63 5.19 7.72
CA PHE A 43 -11.01 4.19 6.85
C PHE A 43 -10.82 2.84 7.55
N ILE A 44 -11.04 1.75 6.83
CA ILE A 44 -10.85 0.37 7.30
C ILE A 44 -9.80 -0.29 6.40
N ILE A 45 -8.73 -0.77 7.00
CA ILE A 45 -7.58 -1.38 6.32
C ILE A 45 -7.36 -2.78 6.88
N GLN A 46 -7.28 -3.77 6.01
CA GLN A 46 -6.78 -5.10 6.32
C GLN A 46 -5.52 -5.35 5.49
N ALA A 47 -4.52 -5.97 6.10
CA ALA A 47 -3.31 -6.29 5.37
C ALA A 47 -2.71 -7.63 5.78
N VAL A 48 -2.07 -8.30 4.83
CA VAL A 48 -1.30 -9.52 5.06
C VAL A 48 0.12 -9.34 4.53
N SER A 49 1.10 -9.76 5.33
CA SER A 49 2.53 -9.73 4.97
C SER A 49 3.16 -11.09 5.18
N GLY A 50 4.18 -11.38 4.38
CA GLY A 50 5.12 -12.44 4.69
C GLY A 50 5.83 -12.19 6.02
N PHE A 51 6.27 -13.27 6.67
CA PHE A 51 6.86 -13.20 8.02
C PHE A 51 8.21 -12.48 8.08
N SER A 52 8.90 -12.29 6.95
CA SER A 52 10.13 -11.48 6.88
C SER A 52 9.92 -10.03 7.34
N GLY A 53 8.70 -9.49 7.22
CA GLY A 53 8.35 -8.12 7.62
C GLY A 53 8.48 -7.85 9.12
N GLY A 54 8.46 -8.87 9.98
CA GLY A 54 8.69 -8.75 11.41
C GLY A 54 10.16 -8.84 11.84
N GLY A 55 11.10 -8.95 10.88
CA GLY A 55 12.53 -9.05 11.13
C GLY A 55 12.95 -10.35 11.79
N LYS A 56 14.16 -10.37 12.34
CA LYS A 56 14.79 -11.60 12.87
C LYS A 56 13.91 -12.37 13.86
N ASN A 57 13.30 -11.69 14.80
CA ASN A 57 12.49 -12.33 15.85
C ASN A 57 11.29 -13.06 15.27
N LEU A 58 10.61 -12.49 14.28
CA LEU A 58 9.45 -13.14 13.67
C LEU A 58 9.87 -14.26 12.72
N ILE A 59 11.00 -14.12 12.03
CA ILE A 59 11.58 -15.18 11.22
C ILE A 59 11.92 -16.39 12.09
N GLU A 60 12.59 -16.17 13.23
CA GLU A 60 12.93 -17.23 14.19
C GLU A 60 11.67 -17.88 14.80
N TYR A 61 10.69 -17.05 15.19
CA TYR A 61 9.40 -17.58 15.67
C TYR A 61 8.75 -18.47 14.62
N GLN A 62 8.70 -18.03 13.37
CA GLN A 62 8.04 -18.77 12.30
C GLN A 62 8.79 -20.07 11.95
N ASN A 63 10.11 -20.07 11.95
CA ASN A 63 10.92 -21.25 11.74
C ASN A 63 10.68 -22.33 12.83
N ASN A 64 10.43 -21.90 14.06
CA ASN A 64 10.20 -22.80 15.18
C ASN A 64 8.74 -23.27 15.31
N ASN A 65 7.77 -22.46 14.90
CA ASN A 65 6.34 -22.72 15.14
C ASN A 65 5.54 -23.06 13.89
N ASN A 66 6.03 -22.70 12.69
CA ASN A 66 5.36 -22.93 11.42
C ASN A 66 3.87 -22.51 11.43
N SER A 67 3.59 -21.35 12.06
CA SER A 67 2.22 -20.82 12.18
C SER A 67 1.65 -20.48 10.80
N PRO A 68 0.49 -21.01 10.39
CA PRO A 68 -0.01 -20.80 9.04
C PRO A 68 -0.45 -19.36 8.79
N PHE A 69 -1.02 -18.71 9.82
CA PHE A 69 -1.57 -17.37 9.75
C PHE A 69 -1.88 -16.83 11.14
N PHE A 70 -1.69 -15.55 11.38
CA PHE A 70 -2.14 -14.88 12.61
C PHE A 70 -2.36 -13.38 12.41
N TYR A 71 -3.31 -12.82 13.15
CA TYR A 71 -3.47 -11.39 13.36
C TYR A 71 -2.62 -10.92 14.53
N TYR A 72 -2.21 -9.64 14.50
CA TYR A 72 -1.52 -9.01 15.63
C TYR A 72 -1.96 -7.55 15.74
N GLY A 73 -1.47 -6.83 16.76
CA GLY A 73 -1.87 -5.44 16.98
C GLY A 73 -3.37 -5.29 17.29
N LEU A 74 -4.00 -6.31 17.91
CA LEU A 74 -5.43 -6.38 18.17
C LEU A 74 -5.93 -5.35 19.20
N ASN A 75 -5.03 -4.60 19.83
CA ASN A 75 -5.34 -3.42 20.61
C ASN A 75 -5.59 -2.17 19.74
N LEU A 76 -5.60 -2.32 18.42
CA LEU A 76 -5.80 -1.27 17.42
C LEU A 76 -4.81 -0.09 17.54
N ASN A 77 -3.62 -0.35 18.05
CA ASN A 77 -2.55 0.63 18.23
C ASN A 77 -1.25 0.17 17.56
N HIS A 78 -1.27 0.08 16.23
CA HIS A 78 -0.11 -0.31 15.46
C HIS A 78 0.83 0.89 15.22
N LYS A 79 2.15 0.65 15.25
CA LYS A 79 3.20 1.69 15.09
C LYS A 79 3.12 2.50 13.79
N HIS A 80 2.49 1.97 12.74
CA HIS A 80 2.32 2.68 11.45
C HIS A 80 1.07 3.59 11.41
N LEU A 81 0.16 3.53 12.37
CA LEU A 81 -1.05 4.37 12.38
C LEU A 81 -0.75 5.87 12.40
N PRO A 82 0.18 6.37 13.24
CA PRO A 82 0.53 7.80 13.23
C PRO A 82 1.08 8.24 11.88
N GLU A 83 1.85 7.40 11.21
CA GLU A 83 2.42 7.67 9.90
C GLU A 83 1.34 7.76 8.81
N ILE A 84 0.41 6.79 8.78
CA ILE A 84 -0.71 6.79 7.84
C ILE A 84 -1.59 8.02 8.07
N LYS A 85 -1.96 8.28 9.33
CA LYS A 85 -2.77 9.44 9.71
C LYS A 85 -2.14 10.74 9.23
N PHE A 86 -0.86 10.94 9.53
CA PHE A 86 -0.12 12.16 9.19
C PHE A 86 -0.04 12.38 7.68
N HIS A 87 0.42 11.37 6.94
CA HIS A 87 0.64 11.53 5.50
C HIS A 87 -0.66 11.62 4.69
N CYS A 88 -1.70 10.90 5.10
CA CYS A 88 -3.01 11.00 4.44
C CYS A 88 -3.87 12.16 4.94
N GLY A 89 -3.40 12.95 5.93
CA GLY A 89 -4.13 14.08 6.48
C GLY A 89 -5.40 13.71 7.23
N LEU A 90 -5.47 12.50 7.81
CA LEU A 90 -6.69 11.99 8.43
C LEU A 90 -6.95 12.65 9.80
N GLU A 91 -8.21 12.89 10.13
CA GLU A 91 -8.62 13.35 11.46
C GLU A 91 -8.54 12.23 12.50
N ASN A 92 -8.83 10.98 12.08
CA ASN A 92 -8.83 9.80 12.93
C ASN A 92 -7.84 8.73 12.43
N ASN A 93 -7.34 7.89 13.33
CA ASN A 93 -6.60 6.71 12.91
C ASN A 93 -7.55 5.76 12.15
N PRO A 94 -7.10 5.15 11.04
CA PRO A 94 -7.88 4.10 10.42
C PRO A 94 -8.01 2.88 11.34
N ILE A 95 -9.10 2.13 11.22
CA ILE A 95 -9.19 0.78 11.79
C ILE A 95 -8.23 -0.09 10.96
N PHE A 96 -7.20 -0.62 11.61
CA PHE A 96 -6.16 -1.38 10.93
C PHE A 96 -6.03 -2.78 11.51
N LEU A 97 -6.20 -3.80 10.67
CA LEU A 97 -6.08 -5.20 11.01
C LEU A 97 -4.89 -5.82 10.25
N PRO A 98 -3.66 -5.77 10.81
CA PRO A 98 -2.50 -6.41 10.22
C PRO A 98 -2.50 -7.92 10.47
N SER A 99 -1.98 -8.66 9.52
CA SER A 99 -1.77 -10.09 9.65
C SER A 99 -0.44 -10.54 9.03
N VAL A 100 0.03 -11.70 9.46
CA VAL A 100 1.18 -12.40 8.92
C VAL A 100 0.75 -13.80 8.53
N ALA A 101 1.24 -14.27 7.39
CA ALA A 101 1.00 -15.63 6.94
C ALA A 101 2.33 -16.36 6.65
N ASN A 102 2.25 -17.68 6.51
CA ASN A 102 3.42 -18.54 6.37
C ASN A 102 3.98 -18.53 4.94
N PHE A 103 4.38 -17.36 4.48
CA PHE A 103 5.23 -17.16 3.32
C PHE A 103 6.30 -16.11 3.67
N TYR A 104 7.46 -16.19 3.01
CA TYR A 104 8.59 -15.36 3.40
C TYR A 104 8.38 -13.88 3.04
N GLN A 105 7.99 -13.57 1.80
CA GLN A 105 8.08 -12.25 1.19
C GLN A 105 6.85 -11.94 0.34
N GLY A 106 6.46 -10.67 0.29
CA GLY A 106 5.29 -10.15 -0.38
C GLY A 106 4.24 -9.65 0.61
N MET A 107 3.36 -8.76 0.15
CA MET A 107 2.27 -8.24 0.97
C MET A 107 1.13 -7.66 0.14
N ILE A 108 -0.05 -7.66 0.73
CA ILE A 108 -1.24 -6.98 0.24
C ILE A 108 -1.77 -6.07 1.34
N VAL A 109 -2.14 -4.84 0.95
CA VAL A 109 -2.86 -3.90 1.81
C VAL A 109 -4.19 -3.58 1.13
N ASN A 110 -5.31 -3.85 1.80
CA ASN A 110 -6.65 -3.69 1.30
C ASN A 110 -7.37 -2.54 2.01
N LEU A 111 -7.99 -1.66 1.23
CA LEU A 111 -8.91 -0.62 1.66
C LEU A 111 -10.32 -0.99 1.21
N PHE A 112 -11.28 -1.00 2.14
CA PHE A 112 -12.68 -1.34 1.88
C PHE A 112 -13.51 -0.07 1.80
N LEU A 113 -14.25 0.11 0.71
CA LEU A 113 -15.08 1.26 0.43
C LEU A 113 -16.40 0.86 -0.22
N THR A 114 -17.30 1.82 -0.23
CA THR A 114 -18.50 1.83 -1.07
C THR A 114 -18.54 3.12 -1.90
N ILE A 115 -19.30 3.14 -2.99
CA ILE A 115 -19.49 4.36 -3.78
C ILE A 115 -20.12 5.50 -2.95
N LYS A 116 -20.78 5.18 -1.82
CA LYS A 116 -21.39 6.16 -0.90
C LYS A 116 -20.37 6.89 -0.01
N ASP A 117 -19.14 6.40 0.08
CA ASP A 117 -18.08 7.01 0.88
C ASP A 117 -17.43 8.20 0.15
N PHE A 118 -17.75 8.38 -1.13
CA PHE A 118 -17.25 9.48 -1.93
C PHE A 118 -18.09 10.74 -1.71
N GLU A 119 -17.44 11.91 -1.65
CA GLU A 119 -18.06 13.23 -1.40
C GLU A 119 -19.05 13.64 -2.51
N LYS A 120 -18.89 13.09 -3.71
CA LYS A 120 -19.75 13.32 -4.87
C LYS A 120 -20.20 11.99 -5.44
N GLU A 121 -21.32 11.99 -6.13
CA GLU A 121 -21.72 10.84 -6.93
C GLU A 121 -20.61 10.50 -7.90
N THR A 122 -20.08 9.29 -7.77
CA THR A 122 -18.88 8.83 -8.47
C THR A 122 -19.12 7.42 -9.00
N SER A 123 -18.82 7.19 -10.26
CA SER A 123 -18.89 5.87 -10.89
C SER A 123 -17.59 5.07 -10.64
N PHE A 124 -17.64 3.77 -10.79
CA PHE A 124 -16.45 2.92 -10.73
C PHE A 124 -15.42 3.27 -11.80
N PHE A 125 -15.88 3.64 -13.00
CA PHE A 125 -15.02 4.06 -14.09
C PHE A 125 -14.24 5.33 -13.72
N GLU A 126 -14.89 6.31 -13.09
CA GLU A 126 -14.21 7.52 -12.62
C GLU A 126 -13.17 7.24 -11.55
N ILE A 127 -13.43 6.28 -10.64
CA ILE A 127 -12.46 5.85 -9.62
C ILE A 127 -11.25 5.19 -10.28
N GLU A 128 -11.47 4.27 -11.22
CA GLU A 128 -10.39 3.59 -11.95
C GLU A 128 -9.56 4.57 -12.77
N SER A 129 -10.22 5.46 -13.52
CA SER A 129 -9.55 6.52 -14.30
C SER A 129 -8.76 7.45 -13.39
N PHE A 130 -9.32 7.86 -12.26
CA PHE A 130 -8.64 8.71 -11.28
C PHE A 130 -7.33 8.09 -10.80
N PHE A 131 -7.31 6.83 -10.40
CA PHE A 131 -6.08 6.17 -9.95
C PHE A 131 -5.07 6.01 -11.08
N SER A 132 -5.53 5.65 -12.29
CA SER A 132 -4.68 5.54 -13.48
C SER A 132 -4.01 6.87 -13.81
N ASP A 133 -4.77 7.95 -13.84
CA ASP A 133 -4.26 9.29 -14.15
C ASP A 133 -3.33 9.81 -13.04
N TYR A 134 -3.69 9.58 -11.78
CA TYR A 134 -2.87 10.00 -10.64
C TYR A 134 -1.48 9.36 -10.64
N TYR A 135 -1.39 8.10 -11.04
CA TYR A 135 -0.14 7.33 -11.04
C TYR A 135 0.53 7.17 -12.42
N GLN A 136 -0.02 7.72 -13.51
CA GLN A 136 0.49 7.53 -14.88
C GLN A 136 1.98 7.84 -15.08
N ASN A 137 2.52 8.80 -14.30
CA ASN A 137 3.92 9.22 -14.37
C ASN A 137 4.79 8.63 -13.24
N GLN A 138 4.31 7.60 -12.54
CA GLN A 138 5.04 6.94 -11.45
C GLN A 138 5.59 5.60 -11.94
N GLN A 139 6.89 5.53 -12.13
CA GLN A 139 7.59 4.42 -12.77
C GLN A 139 7.35 3.04 -12.11
N PHE A 140 7.19 3.02 -10.80
CA PHE A 140 7.04 1.79 -10.01
C PHE A 140 5.58 1.49 -9.60
N ILE A 141 4.59 2.25 -10.10
CA ILE A 141 3.19 2.04 -9.72
C ILE A 141 2.38 1.72 -10.95
N LYS A 142 1.73 0.56 -10.92
CA LYS A 142 0.82 0.09 -11.97
C LYS A 142 -0.58 -0.01 -11.39
N VAL A 143 -1.55 0.62 -12.05
CA VAL A 143 -2.96 0.53 -11.67
C VAL A 143 -3.65 -0.44 -12.62
N LYS A 144 -4.42 -1.37 -12.06
CA LYS A 144 -5.17 -2.39 -12.81
C LYS A 144 -6.64 -2.36 -12.39
N SER A 145 -7.54 -2.34 -13.35
CA SER A 145 -8.97 -2.55 -13.13
C SER A 145 -9.29 -4.04 -13.04
N ASN A 146 -10.52 -4.35 -12.63
CA ASN A 146 -10.98 -5.74 -12.46
C ASN A 146 -10.78 -6.59 -13.73
N ASP A 147 -10.92 -5.98 -14.91
CA ASP A 147 -10.81 -6.66 -16.20
C ASP A 147 -9.35 -6.94 -16.62
N ASP A 148 -8.42 -6.17 -16.06
CA ASP A 148 -6.98 -6.30 -16.35
C ASP A 148 -6.23 -7.21 -15.38
N ILE A 149 -6.88 -7.61 -14.28
CA ILE A 149 -6.25 -8.40 -13.23
C ILE A 149 -6.19 -9.86 -13.65
N GLN A 150 -4.99 -10.32 -13.95
CA GLN A 150 -4.75 -11.76 -14.15
C GLN A 150 -4.55 -12.43 -12.78
N LEU A 151 -5.45 -13.32 -12.43
CA LEU A 151 -5.38 -14.11 -11.20
C LEU A 151 -4.91 -15.53 -11.51
N PRO A 152 -3.64 -15.86 -11.30
CA PRO A 152 -3.17 -17.25 -11.43
C PRO A 152 -4.02 -18.17 -10.54
N ASP A 153 -4.55 -19.23 -11.12
CA ASP A 153 -5.46 -20.17 -10.44
C ASP A 153 -6.73 -19.52 -9.83
N GLY A 154 -7.12 -18.31 -10.27
CA GLY A 154 -8.25 -17.58 -9.73
C GLY A 154 -8.04 -16.93 -8.36
N PHE A 155 -6.79 -16.89 -7.86
CA PHE A 155 -6.49 -16.36 -6.52
C PHE A 155 -5.56 -15.14 -6.58
N TYR A 156 -5.93 -14.09 -5.81
CA TYR A 156 -5.09 -12.92 -5.60
C TYR A 156 -4.06 -13.20 -4.50
N LYS A 157 -2.81 -13.35 -4.88
CA LYS A 157 -1.73 -13.79 -3.99
C LYS A 157 -0.80 -12.64 -3.61
N PRO A 158 -0.30 -12.58 -2.37
CA PRO A 158 0.57 -11.47 -1.89
C PRO A 158 2.00 -11.50 -2.46
N ASN A 159 2.41 -12.60 -3.06
CA ASN A 159 3.78 -12.81 -3.57
C ASN A 159 3.88 -12.77 -5.10
N LEU A 160 2.92 -12.12 -5.78
CA LEU A 160 2.93 -12.05 -7.26
C LEU A 160 4.07 -11.18 -7.82
N ILE A 161 4.50 -10.16 -7.07
CA ILE A 161 5.49 -9.17 -7.53
C ILE A 161 6.63 -8.96 -6.52
N VAL A 162 7.10 -10.04 -5.92
CA VAL A 162 8.28 -10.01 -5.02
C VAL A 162 9.58 -9.81 -5.79
N ASN A 163 10.65 -9.43 -5.08
CA ASN A 163 11.97 -9.10 -5.61
C ASN A 163 11.93 -7.92 -6.61
N SER A 164 11.05 -6.97 -6.37
CA SER A 164 10.94 -5.76 -7.18
C SER A 164 10.63 -4.52 -6.33
N ASN A 165 10.75 -3.33 -6.93
CA ASN A 165 10.27 -2.08 -6.35
C ASN A 165 8.89 -1.69 -6.87
N ASP A 166 8.25 -2.57 -7.65
CA ASP A 166 6.91 -2.32 -8.21
C ASP A 166 5.83 -2.41 -7.15
N VAL A 167 4.76 -1.65 -7.38
CA VAL A 167 3.48 -1.75 -6.68
C VAL A 167 2.37 -1.93 -7.70
N GLU A 168 1.53 -2.91 -7.52
CA GLU A 168 0.28 -3.02 -8.26
C GLU A 168 -0.88 -2.54 -7.39
N ILE A 169 -1.58 -1.51 -7.84
CA ILE A 169 -2.84 -1.07 -7.26
C ILE A 169 -3.96 -1.73 -8.07
N ASN A 170 -4.69 -2.62 -7.41
CA ASN A 170 -5.77 -3.38 -8.03
C ASN A 170 -7.11 -2.91 -7.46
N ILE A 171 -8.08 -2.63 -8.34
CA ILE A 171 -9.41 -2.16 -7.95
C ILE A 171 -10.43 -3.25 -8.27
N PHE A 172 -10.94 -3.89 -7.21
CA PHE A 172 -12.00 -4.90 -7.29
C PHE A 172 -13.34 -4.24 -6.97
N LYS A 173 -14.37 -4.51 -7.76
CA LYS A 173 -15.68 -3.87 -7.64
C LYS A 173 -16.83 -4.84 -7.78
N ASN A 174 -17.91 -4.55 -7.07
CA ASN A 174 -19.21 -5.17 -7.28
C ASN A 174 -20.22 -4.08 -7.67
N THR A 175 -20.55 -4.02 -8.95
CA THR A 175 -21.43 -2.99 -9.51
C THR A 175 -22.88 -3.06 -8.98
N ASN A 176 -23.33 -4.24 -8.56
CA ASN A 176 -24.68 -4.42 -8.02
C ASN A 176 -24.83 -3.88 -6.60
N SER A 177 -23.78 -4.03 -5.77
CA SER A 177 -23.82 -3.60 -4.36
C SER A 177 -23.14 -2.25 -4.09
N GLY A 178 -22.45 -1.70 -5.09
CA GLY A 178 -21.70 -0.45 -4.92
C GLY A 178 -20.42 -0.59 -4.07
N GLN A 179 -19.97 -1.81 -3.81
CA GLN A 179 -18.77 -2.10 -2.99
C GLN A 179 -17.51 -2.16 -3.85
N LEU A 180 -16.40 -1.72 -3.28
CA LEU A 180 -15.09 -1.82 -3.89
C LEU A 180 -13.99 -2.11 -2.86
N ILE A 181 -12.94 -2.78 -3.31
CA ILE A 181 -11.70 -2.97 -2.58
C ILE A 181 -10.57 -2.38 -3.43
N ILE A 182 -9.82 -1.45 -2.86
CA ILE A 182 -8.59 -0.96 -3.47
C ILE A 182 -7.44 -1.65 -2.76
N SER A 183 -6.65 -2.43 -3.51
CA SER A 183 -5.56 -3.24 -2.98
C SER A 183 -4.22 -2.76 -3.50
N ALA A 184 -3.23 -2.60 -2.62
CA ALA A 184 -1.83 -2.44 -3.00
C ALA A 184 -1.09 -3.76 -2.77
N ASN A 185 -0.55 -4.36 -3.84
CA ASN A 185 0.29 -5.55 -3.79
C ASN A 185 1.73 -5.16 -4.11
N PHE A 186 2.69 -5.57 -3.28
CA PHE A 186 4.11 -5.25 -3.45
C PHE A 186 4.99 -6.10 -2.53
N ASP A 187 6.29 -5.99 -2.74
CA ASP A 187 7.30 -6.64 -1.90
C ASP A 187 7.51 -5.87 -0.59
N ASN A 188 7.26 -6.53 0.55
CA ASN A 188 7.46 -5.93 1.87
C ASN A 188 8.95 -5.67 2.21
N LEU A 189 9.88 -6.36 1.58
CA LEU A 189 11.34 -6.15 1.71
C LEU A 189 11.86 -5.21 0.61
N GLY A 190 11.24 -5.22 -0.57
CA GLY A 190 11.55 -4.33 -1.69
C GLY A 190 10.98 -2.93 -1.47
N LYS A 191 9.85 -2.63 -2.12
CA LYS A 191 9.15 -1.33 -2.00
C LYS A 191 8.74 -1.00 -0.57
N GLY A 192 8.46 -2.00 0.24
CA GLY A 192 8.11 -1.83 1.66
C GLY A 192 9.30 -1.49 2.56
N ALA A 193 10.55 -1.58 2.08
CA ALA A 193 11.75 -1.37 2.90
C ALA A 193 12.96 -0.90 2.08
N SER A 194 13.88 -1.82 1.72
CA SER A 194 15.21 -1.48 1.19
C SER A 194 15.19 -0.82 -0.19
N ALA A 195 14.34 -1.29 -1.10
CA ALA A 195 14.25 -0.72 -2.44
C ALA A 195 13.69 0.72 -2.43
N ALA A 196 12.76 1.03 -1.52
CA ALA A 196 12.34 2.41 -1.31
C ALA A 196 13.48 3.31 -0.81
N ALA A 197 14.38 2.79 0.03
CA ALA A 197 15.58 3.53 0.47
C ALA A 197 16.55 3.78 -0.69
N ILE A 198 16.79 2.78 -1.54
CA ILE A 198 17.61 2.91 -2.75
C ILE A 198 16.99 3.94 -3.70
N GLN A 199 15.69 3.88 -3.95
CA GLN A 199 14.98 4.88 -4.76
C GLN A 199 15.15 6.31 -4.22
N CYS A 200 15.01 6.49 -2.90
CA CYS A 200 15.25 7.79 -2.26
C CYS A 200 16.71 8.24 -2.40
N MET A 201 17.66 7.33 -2.27
CA MET A 201 19.09 7.60 -2.48
C MET A 201 19.36 8.04 -3.92
N ASN A 202 18.81 7.33 -4.91
CA ASN A 202 18.94 7.67 -6.32
C ASN A 202 18.41 9.10 -6.60
N LEU A 203 17.20 9.41 -6.12
CA LEU A 203 16.62 10.75 -6.22
C LEU A 203 17.50 11.81 -5.54
N ARG A 204 18.03 11.51 -4.36
CA ARG A 204 18.88 12.44 -3.57
C ARG A 204 20.16 12.81 -4.30
N PHE A 205 20.79 11.86 -4.96
CA PHE A 205 22.07 12.04 -5.66
C PHE A 205 21.91 12.33 -7.16
N GLY A 206 20.68 12.40 -7.68
CA GLY A 206 20.40 12.71 -9.09
C GLY A 206 20.70 11.55 -10.03
N PHE A 207 20.70 10.33 -9.53
CA PHE A 207 20.73 9.13 -10.36
C PHE A 207 19.35 8.81 -10.94
N ASP A 208 19.30 7.92 -11.92
CA ASP A 208 18.05 7.36 -12.40
C ASP A 208 17.37 6.60 -11.25
N GLU A 209 16.06 6.81 -11.06
CA GLU A 209 15.29 6.21 -9.96
C GLU A 209 15.39 4.69 -9.93
N ILE A 210 15.60 4.03 -11.08
CA ILE A 210 15.67 2.57 -11.21
C ILE A 210 17.06 1.98 -10.94
N LEU A 211 18.07 2.79 -10.76
CA LEU A 211 19.44 2.29 -10.63
C LEU A 211 19.58 1.34 -9.43
N GLY A 212 19.87 0.06 -9.71
CA GLY A 212 20.04 -0.98 -8.69
C GLY A 212 18.73 -1.53 -8.08
N LEU A 213 17.59 -1.29 -8.76
CA LEU A 213 16.25 -1.76 -8.34
C LEU A 213 15.68 -2.76 -9.34
#